data_7b5622a579b939980c7aecfe9e67eb3a
#
_entry.id   7b5622a579b939980c7aecfe9e67eb3a
#
_cell.length_a   1.000
_cell.length_b   1.000
_cell.length_c   1.000
_cell.angle_alpha   90.00
_cell.angle_beta   90.00
_cell.angle_gamma   90.00
#
_symmetry.space_group_name_H-M   'P 1'
#
loop_
_entity.id
_entity.type
_entity.pdbx_description
1 polymer ?
#
loop_
_entity_poly.entity_id
_entity_poly.type
_entity_poly.pdbx_seq_one_letter_code
_entity_poly.pdbx_strand_id
1 'polypeptide(L)'
;YEIGDRKHTFLVSGVLEEMQYGNYGKGLMGAYLPKSVYEEFASEYEQHMVTEYSIIANDNTEINFLNNEISNLLEEKSITMLTSCDKASTKDTRTMVCNLLILVLLAFALVILLVSVFLCKFRIRNSIEEDMVNMGVLKALGYTGNMIIGSVVLPYLMVTLIASLLGVIASYGILPSLSELLTLQAGFSFGLLFDIKGFICVEIILVFIVTVFTYAAAKRIRKLQPINAIRGNSEGKAIKKNYFPLEETHGNAKLLLVLKLMFSNGKQNALLFGVSFVLTILIAFASTLFYNVIVKPNNFISTLSEEIPEIIIYPKEQYEAALLSDLQSDSEIKTVLKYTMGTVNIDDVPVTVFACEDFSKVSNDLCYLGENPNEKNEIALGSAFEGKYKLGEQIEIQNGDVSCSYEITGFVQSVNYQGNVCEFSMEGYAALNSETIVPSLYVYLQDWTDVERYIEEIEESYGDTIFNQVNYQKMTETTQEMYSGITSIIVIVIFVLTILIALFVLYIVIKTLLVQRKQELGIYKAIGYSNWQLMVQLMGSFLPSSVLAVLLSSGLGLISRRPSG
;
A
#
# COMPACT_ATOMS: atom_id res chain seq x y z
N TYR A 1 -13.56 -28.77 -18.47
CA TYR A 1 -12.61 -28.03 -19.27
C TYR A 1 -13.05 -28.06 -20.73
N GLU A 2 -13.11 -26.96 -21.40
CA GLU A 2 -13.49 -26.81 -22.78
C GLU A 2 -12.30 -26.34 -23.59
N ILE A 3 -12.00 -26.98 -24.70
CA ILE A 3 -10.98 -26.60 -25.68
C ILE A 3 -11.66 -26.56 -27.05
N GLY A 4 -11.87 -25.37 -27.61
CA GLY A 4 -12.74 -25.21 -28.79
C GLY A 4 -14.13 -25.76 -28.49
N ASP A 5 -14.70 -26.54 -29.42
CA ASP A 5 -16.03 -27.16 -29.29
C ASP A 5 -16.10 -28.40 -28.42
N ARG A 6 -14.98 -28.82 -27.80
CA ARG A 6 -14.89 -30.08 -27.06
C ARG A 6 -14.81 -29.90 -25.56
N LYS A 7 -15.66 -30.60 -24.85
CA LYS A 7 -15.72 -30.63 -23.41
C LYS A 7 -15.03 -31.87 -22.83
N HIS A 8 -13.98 -31.63 -22.07
CA HIS A 8 -13.25 -32.70 -21.38
C HIS A 8 -13.54 -32.65 -19.88
N THR A 9 -13.80 -33.84 -19.31
CA THR A 9 -14.12 -33.95 -17.87
C THR A 9 -13.02 -34.75 -17.18
N PHE A 10 -12.40 -34.14 -16.17
CA PHE A 10 -11.35 -34.75 -15.36
C PHE A 10 -11.73 -34.85 -13.91
N LEU A 11 -11.25 -35.89 -13.23
CA LEU A 11 -11.33 -35.95 -11.77
C LEU A 11 -10.11 -35.25 -11.18
N VAL A 12 -10.35 -34.23 -10.36
CA VAL A 12 -9.28 -33.53 -9.64
C VAL A 12 -8.76 -34.47 -8.54
N SER A 13 -7.53 -34.94 -8.68
CA SER A 13 -6.88 -35.85 -7.73
C SER A 13 -6.07 -35.10 -6.65
N GLY A 14 -5.73 -33.84 -6.87
CA GLY A 14 -4.97 -33.03 -5.94
C GLY A 14 -4.89 -31.58 -6.39
N VAL A 15 -4.51 -30.71 -5.47
CA VAL A 15 -4.23 -29.30 -5.73
C VAL A 15 -2.76 -29.05 -5.45
N LEU A 16 -2.09 -28.38 -6.37
CA LEU A 16 -0.67 -28.07 -6.29
C LEU A 16 -0.47 -26.55 -6.19
N GLU A 17 0.61 -26.19 -5.53
CA GLU A 17 1.11 -24.81 -5.58
C GLU A 17 2.06 -24.68 -6.78
N GLU A 18 1.79 -23.68 -7.61
CA GLU A 18 2.57 -23.49 -8.81
C GLU A 18 2.88 -21.99 -8.97
N MET A 19 4.16 -21.67 -9.13
CA MET A 19 4.60 -20.26 -9.09
C MET A 19 4.39 -19.57 -10.44
N GLN A 20 4.48 -20.30 -11.54
CA GLN A 20 4.44 -19.71 -12.87
C GLN A 20 3.01 -19.50 -13.39
N TYR A 21 2.16 -20.53 -13.33
CA TYR A 21 0.81 -20.51 -13.88
C TYR A 21 -0.31 -20.47 -12.83
N GLY A 22 0.01 -20.69 -11.55
CA GLY A 22 -0.96 -20.72 -10.47
C GLY A 22 -1.34 -19.32 -9.95
N ASN A 23 -2.02 -18.48 -10.73
CA ASN A 23 -2.47 -17.17 -10.25
C ASN A 23 -3.92 -16.90 -10.64
N TYR A 24 -4.79 -17.09 -9.66
CA TYR A 24 -6.22 -16.82 -9.80
C TYR A 24 -6.50 -15.37 -10.17
N GLY A 25 -5.79 -14.42 -9.55
CA GLY A 25 -5.96 -12.99 -9.82
C GLY A 25 -5.57 -12.55 -11.23
N LYS A 26 -4.82 -13.38 -11.98
CA LYS A 26 -4.50 -13.18 -13.41
C LYS A 26 -5.28 -14.12 -14.33
N GLY A 27 -6.27 -14.84 -13.81
CA GLY A 27 -7.03 -15.81 -14.58
C GLY A 27 -6.23 -17.02 -15.04
N LEU A 28 -5.03 -17.23 -14.50
CA LEU A 28 -4.16 -18.35 -14.86
C LEU A 28 -4.38 -19.53 -13.92
N MET A 29 -4.66 -20.69 -14.47
CA MET A 29 -4.79 -21.93 -13.73
C MET A 29 -4.02 -23.02 -14.45
N GLY A 30 -2.96 -23.52 -13.80
CA GLY A 30 -2.20 -24.67 -14.27
C GLY A 30 -2.94 -25.98 -13.97
N ALA A 31 -3.00 -26.89 -14.95
CA ALA A 31 -3.50 -28.24 -14.76
C ALA A 31 -2.44 -29.24 -15.18
N TYR A 32 -2.10 -30.19 -14.31
CA TYR A 32 -1.12 -31.23 -14.58
C TYR A 32 -1.84 -32.54 -14.91
N LEU A 33 -1.57 -33.06 -16.08
CA LEU A 33 -2.17 -34.30 -16.58
C LEU A 33 -1.16 -35.46 -16.54
N PRO A 34 -1.62 -36.71 -16.35
CA PRO A 34 -0.76 -37.87 -16.54
C PRO A 34 -0.19 -37.92 -17.98
N LYS A 35 1.05 -38.40 -18.13
CA LYS A 35 1.74 -38.43 -19.42
C LYS A 35 0.93 -39.06 -20.56
N SER A 36 0.20 -40.13 -20.30
CA SER A 36 -0.65 -40.81 -21.30
C SER A 36 -1.79 -39.92 -21.80
N VAL A 37 -2.43 -39.17 -20.89
CA VAL A 37 -3.50 -38.21 -21.24
C VAL A 37 -2.92 -37.00 -21.97
N TYR A 38 -1.76 -36.50 -21.51
CA TYR A 38 -1.05 -35.40 -22.17
C TYR A 38 -0.67 -35.75 -23.62
N GLU A 39 -0.14 -36.99 -23.89
CA GLU A 39 0.22 -37.42 -25.23
C GLU A 39 -1.01 -37.53 -26.18
N GLU A 40 -2.17 -37.91 -25.65
CA GLU A 40 -3.44 -37.89 -26.39
C GLU A 40 -3.83 -36.44 -26.74
N PHE A 41 -3.79 -35.54 -25.77
CA PHE A 41 -4.05 -34.12 -25.98
C PHE A 41 -3.06 -33.47 -26.95
N ALA A 42 -1.76 -33.76 -26.80
CA ALA A 42 -0.73 -33.22 -27.67
C ALA A 42 -0.93 -33.62 -29.15
N SER A 43 -1.43 -34.84 -29.39
CA SER A 43 -1.74 -35.27 -30.74
C SER A 43 -3.01 -34.65 -31.32
N GLU A 44 -3.95 -34.24 -30.47
CA GLU A 44 -5.23 -33.65 -30.88
C GLU A 44 -5.12 -32.12 -31.08
N TYR A 45 -4.27 -31.46 -30.27
CA TYR A 45 -4.11 -30.00 -30.25
C TYR A 45 -2.68 -29.57 -30.59
N GLU A 46 -2.00 -30.24 -31.52
CA GLU A 46 -0.58 -30.01 -31.85
C GLU A 46 -0.22 -28.55 -32.13
N GLN A 47 -1.13 -27.83 -32.81
CA GLN A 47 -0.91 -26.41 -33.16
C GLN A 47 -1.02 -25.43 -31.96
N HIS A 48 -1.50 -25.88 -30.81
CA HIS A 48 -1.59 -25.10 -29.57
C HIS A 48 -0.56 -25.51 -28.52
N MET A 49 0.32 -26.47 -28.88
CA MET A 49 1.31 -27.00 -27.96
C MET A 49 2.56 -26.14 -27.93
N VAL A 50 3.03 -25.83 -26.72
CA VAL A 50 4.32 -25.20 -26.49
C VAL A 50 5.18 -26.08 -25.61
N THR A 51 6.49 -26.01 -25.78
CA THR A 51 7.44 -26.73 -24.95
C THR A 51 8.09 -25.81 -23.95
N GLU A 52 8.00 -26.15 -22.68
CA GLU A 52 8.69 -25.43 -21.62
C GLU A 52 10.01 -26.13 -21.27
N TYR A 53 11.07 -25.34 -21.19
CA TYR A 53 12.38 -25.80 -20.72
C TYR A 53 12.69 -25.15 -19.37
N SER A 54 12.72 -25.97 -18.31
CA SER A 54 13.14 -25.52 -16.98
C SER A 54 14.65 -25.67 -16.83
N ILE A 55 15.34 -24.57 -16.59
CA ILE A 55 16.80 -24.54 -16.48
C ILE A 55 17.20 -24.24 -15.04
N ILE A 56 18.05 -25.07 -14.46
CA ILE A 56 18.63 -24.84 -13.14
C ILE A 56 20.06 -24.34 -13.33
N ALA A 57 20.26 -23.06 -13.03
CA ALA A 57 21.58 -22.44 -13.09
C ALA A 57 22.43 -22.81 -11.88
N ASN A 58 23.76 -22.75 -12.04
CA ASN A 58 24.68 -22.87 -10.91
C ASN A 58 24.62 -21.62 -10.00
N ASP A 59 24.93 -21.79 -8.71
CA ASP A 59 24.79 -20.72 -7.69
C ASP A 59 25.49 -19.39 -8.00
N ASN A 60 26.51 -19.40 -8.87
CA ASN A 60 27.29 -18.24 -9.24
C ASN A 60 26.97 -17.69 -10.65
N THR A 61 25.92 -18.17 -11.29
CA THR A 61 25.56 -17.74 -12.65
C THR A 61 24.66 -16.50 -12.56
N GLU A 62 25.05 -15.45 -13.28
CA GLU A 62 24.22 -14.25 -13.41
C GLU A 62 23.04 -14.57 -14.36
N ILE A 63 21.82 -14.50 -13.85
CA ILE A 63 20.61 -14.95 -14.56
C ILE A 63 20.38 -14.14 -15.85
N ASN A 64 20.61 -12.82 -15.80
CA ASN A 64 20.42 -11.97 -16.98
C ASN A 64 21.40 -12.36 -18.11
N PHE A 65 22.65 -12.64 -17.76
CA PHE A 65 23.63 -13.11 -18.73
C PHE A 65 23.21 -14.45 -19.35
N LEU A 66 22.73 -15.40 -18.52
CA LEU A 66 22.24 -16.69 -18.99
C LEU A 66 21.02 -16.55 -19.91
N ASN A 67 20.08 -15.69 -19.57
CA ASN A 67 18.90 -15.44 -20.40
C ASN A 67 19.29 -14.88 -21.77
N ASN A 68 20.22 -13.92 -21.83
CA ASN A 68 20.70 -13.37 -23.08
C ASN A 68 21.44 -14.42 -23.92
N GLU A 69 22.26 -15.28 -23.30
CA GLU A 69 22.96 -16.35 -23.99
C GLU A 69 22.00 -17.39 -24.56
N ILE A 70 20.94 -17.72 -23.81
CA ILE A 70 19.88 -18.63 -24.27
C ILE A 70 19.09 -18.00 -25.42
N SER A 71 18.71 -16.74 -25.33
CA SER A 71 18.01 -16.02 -26.40
C SER A 71 18.82 -16.04 -27.70
N ASN A 72 20.10 -15.69 -27.62
CA ASN A 72 20.99 -15.73 -28.78
C ASN A 72 21.13 -17.14 -29.39
N LEU A 73 21.20 -18.17 -28.55
CA LEU A 73 21.28 -19.56 -29.02
C LEU A 73 19.98 -20.03 -29.70
N LEU A 74 18.84 -19.56 -29.23
CA LEU A 74 17.53 -19.89 -29.83
C LEU A 74 17.35 -19.16 -31.17
N GLU A 75 17.76 -17.88 -31.25
CA GLU A 75 17.77 -17.12 -32.49
C GLU A 75 18.68 -17.76 -33.55
N GLU A 76 19.92 -18.17 -33.19
CA GLU A 76 20.83 -18.88 -34.09
C GLU A 76 20.21 -20.14 -34.68
N LYS A 77 19.32 -20.79 -33.93
CA LYS A 77 18.61 -22.01 -34.35
C LYS A 77 17.24 -21.73 -34.97
N SER A 78 16.85 -20.49 -35.16
CA SER A 78 15.51 -20.09 -35.65
C SER A 78 14.36 -20.69 -34.81
N ILE A 79 14.54 -20.76 -33.49
CA ILE A 79 13.52 -21.19 -32.54
C ILE A 79 12.93 -19.95 -31.90
N THR A 80 11.64 -19.72 -32.12
CA THR A 80 10.92 -18.59 -31.51
C THR A 80 10.71 -18.84 -30.03
N MET A 81 11.22 -17.95 -29.17
CA MET A 81 10.98 -17.97 -27.73
C MET A 81 9.74 -17.13 -27.44
N LEU A 82 8.68 -17.77 -26.95
CA LEU A 82 7.43 -17.07 -26.61
C LEU A 82 7.59 -16.20 -25.35
N THR A 83 8.25 -16.74 -24.34
CA THR A 83 8.47 -16.02 -23.07
C THR A 83 9.61 -16.67 -22.29
N SER A 84 10.31 -15.90 -21.50
CA SER A 84 11.22 -16.40 -20.47
C SER A 84 10.88 -15.77 -19.12
N CYS A 85 11.01 -16.54 -18.05
CA CYS A 85 10.85 -16.02 -16.71
C CYS A 85 11.86 -16.68 -15.76
N ASP A 86 12.44 -15.90 -14.89
CA ASP A 86 13.29 -16.40 -13.82
C ASP A 86 12.54 -16.48 -12.48
N LYS A 87 13.02 -17.36 -11.61
CA LYS A 87 12.40 -17.63 -10.30
C LYS A 87 12.37 -16.38 -9.40
N ALA A 88 13.41 -15.52 -9.44
CA ALA A 88 13.49 -14.36 -8.56
C ALA A 88 12.49 -13.30 -9.00
N SER A 89 12.48 -12.96 -10.28
CA SER A 89 11.54 -12.01 -10.88
C SER A 89 10.09 -12.45 -10.71
N THR A 90 9.80 -13.74 -10.96
CA THR A 90 8.45 -14.30 -10.75
C THR A 90 8.03 -14.19 -9.29
N LYS A 91 8.91 -14.54 -8.35
CA LYS A 91 8.64 -14.41 -6.92
C LYS A 91 8.39 -12.95 -6.52
N ASP A 92 9.24 -12.03 -6.98
CA ASP A 92 9.12 -10.61 -6.63
C ASP A 92 7.81 -10.02 -7.17
N THR A 93 7.44 -10.33 -8.40
CA THR A 93 6.16 -9.93 -8.98
C THR A 93 4.97 -10.49 -8.18
N ARG A 94 5.00 -11.78 -7.83
CA ARG A 94 3.92 -12.43 -7.06
C ARG A 94 3.80 -11.90 -5.64
N THR A 95 4.92 -11.56 -4.99
CA THR A 95 4.92 -11.04 -3.61
C THR A 95 4.85 -9.52 -3.53
N MET A 96 4.90 -8.80 -4.65
CA MET A 96 4.92 -7.33 -4.68
C MET A 96 3.75 -6.72 -3.87
N VAL A 97 2.53 -7.15 -4.13
CA VAL A 97 1.34 -6.65 -3.42
C VAL A 97 1.39 -7.00 -1.95
N CYS A 98 1.84 -8.22 -1.61
CA CYS A 98 2.02 -8.64 -0.22
C CYS A 98 3.06 -7.76 0.49
N ASN A 99 4.17 -7.45 -0.17
CA ASN A 99 5.23 -6.59 0.36
C ASN A 99 4.74 -5.15 0.57
N LEU A 100 3.97 -4.58 -0.36
CA LEU A 100 3.35 -3.27 -0.20
C LEU A 100 2.39 -3.25 0.98
N LEU A 101 1.57 -4.28 1.14
CA LEU A 101 0.65 -4.43 2.27
C LEU A 101 1.41 -4.50 3.60
N ILE A 102 2.48 -5.29 3.67
CA ILE A 102 3.35 -5.39 4.85
C ILE A 102 3.97 -4.03 5.18
N LEU A 103 4.46 -3.29 4.18
CA LEU A 103 5.02 -1.95 4.36
C LEU A 103 4.00 -0.97 4.96
N VAL A 104 2.77 -0.99 4.45
CA VAL A 104 1.66 -0.16 4.97
C VAL A 104 1.36 -0.54 6.42
N LEU A 105 1.18 -1.82 6.73
CA LEU A 105 0.93 -2.29 8.10
C LEU A 105 2.08 -1.94 9.05
N LEU A 106 3.34 -2.04 8.60
CA LEU A 106 4.51 -1.66 9.37
C LEU A 106 4.51 -0.16 9.68
N ALA A 107 4.19 0.69 8.69
CA ALA A 107 4.08 2.14 8.89
C ALA A 107 3.00 2.46 9.96
N PHE A 108 1.84 1.80 9.91
CA PHE A 108 0.81 1.95 10.93
C PHE A 108 1.29 1.49 12.32
N ALA A 109 1.96 0.34 12.39
CA ALA A 109 2.52 -0.18 13.65
C ALA A 109 3.50 0.82 14.27
N LEU A 110 4.38 1.42 13.47
CA LEU A 110 5.31 2.47 13.92
C LEU A 110 4.58 3.70 14.45
N VAL A 111 3.54 4.15 13.79
CA VAL A 111 2.74 5.29 14.25
C VAL A 111 2.05 4.99 15.58
N ILE A 112 1.43 3.80 15.70
CA ILE A 112 0.79 3.35 16.95
C ILE A 112 1.83 3.27 18.09
N LEU A 113 3.02 2.73 17.80
CA LEU A 113 4.12 2.67 18.75
C LEU A 113 4.56 4.05 19.23
N LEU A 114 4.72 5.02 18.32
CA LEU A 114 5.06 6.40 18.67
C LEU A 114 4.00 7.03 19.58
N VAL A 115 2.72 6.93 19.22
CA VAL A 115 1.62 7.43 20.04
C VAL A 115 1.65 6.78 21.43
N SER A 116 1.83 5.46 21.51
CA SER A 116 1.89 4.70 22.78
C SER A 116 3.04 5.16 23.65
N VAL A 117 4.22 5.37 23.09
CA VAL A 117 5.39 5.89 23.79
C VAL A 117 5.15 7.32 24.34
N PHE A 118 4.52 8.20 23.55
CA PHE A 118 4.14 9.54 24.02
C PHE A 118 3.15 9.47 25.19
N LEU A 119 2.17 8.58 25.11
CA LEU A 119 1.20 8.36 26.19
C LEU A 119 1.88 7.81 27.47
N CYS A 120 2.75 6.84 27.35
CA CYS A 120 3.53 6.31 28.48
C CYS A 120 4.35 7.43 29.14
N LYS A 121 5.08 8.21 28.34
CA LYS A 121 5.86 9.36 28.85
C LYS A 121 4.99 10.37 29.60
N PHE A 122 3.84 10.68 29.05
CA PHE A 122 2.89 11.60 29.68
C PHE A 122 2.33 11.01 30.97
N ARG A 123 1.94 9.75 30.98
CA ARG A 123 1.39 9.04 32.16
C ARG A 123 2.42 8.97 33.28
N ILE A 124 3.67 8.57 33.00
CA ILE A 124 4.75 8.51 33.99
C ILE A 124 4.98 9.87 34.63
N ARG A 125 5.04 10.92 33.79
CA ARG A 125 5.22 12.28 34.29
C ARG A 125 4.11 12.69 35.26
N ASN A 126 2.87 12.38 34.93
CA ASN A 126 1.73 12.69 35.80
C ASN A 126 1.74 11.88 37.09
N SER A 127 2.09 10.58 37.01
CA SER A 127 2.25 9.72 38.18
C SER A 127 3.33 10.23 39.13
N ILE A 128 4.46 10.71 38.59
CA ILE A 128 5.51 11.33 39.42
C ILE A 128 5.00 12.63 40.10
N GLU A 129 4.21 13.43 39.41
CA GLU A 129 3.61 14.65 39.99
C GLU A 129 2.54 14.31 41.05
N GLU A 130 1.76 13.26 40.90
CA GLU A 130 0.77 12.75 41.84
C GLU A 130 1.43 12.17 43.11
N ASP A 131 2.49 11.38 42.94
CA ASP A 131 3.17 10.66 44.02
C ASP A 131 4.40 11.37 44.56
N MET A 132 4.56 12.64 44.26
CA MET A 132 5.77 13.42 44.61
C MET A 132 6.09 13.40 46.11
N VAL A 133 5.06 13.52 46.95
CA VAL A 133 5.22 13.50 48.43
C VAL A 133 5.74 12.14 48.87
N ASN A 134 5.16 11.05 48.39
CA ASN A 134 5.58 9.68 48.76
C ASN A 134 7.02 9.42 48.28
N MET A 135 7.37 9.89 47.08
CA MET A 135 8.76 9.78 46.59
C MET A 135 9.74 10.61 47.40
N GLY A 136 9.30 11.78 47.89
CA GLY A 136 10.07 12.62 48.79
C GLY A 136 10.36 11.92 50.15
N VAL A 137 9.34 11.28 50.72
CA VAL A 137 9.48 10.50 51.95
C VAL A 137 10.45 9.32 51.76
N LEU A 138 10.31 8.55 50.67
CA LEU A 138 11.21 7.45 50.34
C LEU A 138 12.68 7.94 50.22
N LYS A 139 12.92 9.07 49.58
CA LYS A 139 14.27 9.67 49.51
C LYS A 139 14.79 10.11 50.88
N ALA A 140 13.93 10.67 51.74
CA ALA A 140 14.29 11.04 53.09
C ALA A 140 14.65 9.83 53.96
N LEU A 141 14.05 8.66 53.69
CA LEU A 141 14.37 7.38 54.31
C LEU A 141 15.65 6.71 53.76
N GLY A 142 16.33 7.35 52.80
CA GLY A 142 17.60 6.87 52.25
C GLY A 142 17.53 6.08 50.96
N TYR A 143 16.32 5.94 50.32
CA TYR A 143 16.24 5.29 49.01
C TYR A 143 16.92 6.13 47.94
N THR A 144 17.74 5.50 47.12
CA THR A 144 18.41 6.18 46.01
C THR A 144 17.45 6.50 44.89
N GLY A 145 17.74 7.57 44.13
CA GLY A 145 16.92 7.92 42.99
C GLY A 145 16.78 6.81 41.94
N ASN A 146 17.80 5.93 41.83
CA ASN A 146 17.75 4.80 40.89
C ASN A 146 16.81 3.69 41.39
N MET A 147 16.73 3.42 42.67
CA MET A 147 15.81 2.44 43.26
C MET A 147 14.33 2.90 43.00
N ILE A 148 14.05 4.17 43.19
CA ILE A 148 12.70 4.74 42.96
C ILE A 148 12.38 4.73 41.45
N ILE A 149 13.36 5.04 40.57
CA ILE A 149 13.16 4.92 39.11
C ILE A 149 12.86 3.47 38.73
N GLY A 150 13.62 2.50 39.29
CA GLY A 150 13.38 1.07 39.04
C GLY A 150 11.95 0.64 39.41
N SER A 151 11.44 1.09 40.56
CA SER A 151 10.06 0.77 40.99
C SER A 151 8.99 1.39 40.09
N VAL A 152 9.29 2.50 39.42
CA VAL A 152 8.35 3.10 38.44
C VAL A 152 8.44 2.40 37.08
N VAL A 153 9.65 2.01 36.62
CA VAL A 153 9.90 1.42 35.30
C VAL A 153 9.43 -0.04 35.24
N LEU A 154 9.68 -0.81 36.30
CA LEU A 154 9.39 -2.25 36.33
C LEU A 154 7.93 -2.62 35.98
N PRO A 155 6.89 -1.97 36.50
CA PRO A 155 5.50 -2.24 36.14
C PRO A 155 5.22 -2.05 34.65
N TYR A 156 5.83 -1.01 34.03
CA TYR A 156 5.64 -0.77 32.58
C TYR A 156 6.30 -1.87 31.76
N LEU A 157 7.46 -2.38 32.18
CA LEU A 157 8.12 -3.52 31.52
C LEU A 157 7.27 -4.79 31.60
N MET A 158 6.76 -5.10 32.82
CA MET A 158 5.89 -6.27 33.01
C MET A 158 4.63 -6.20 32.14
N VAL A 159 3.97 -5.04 32.11
CA VAL A 159 2.79 -4.83 31.26
C VAL A 159 3.15 -4.96 29.78
N THR A 160 4.31 -4.43 29.35
CA THR A 160 4.75 -4.57 27.96
C THR A 160 4.96 -6.02 27.59
N LEU A 161 5.67 -6.81 28.40
CA LEU A 161 5.90 -8.24 28.17
C LEU A 161 4.60 -9.06 28.08
N ILE A 162 3.66 -8.80 28.98
CA ILE A 162 2.36 -9.49 28.96
C ILE A 162 1.53 -9.05 27.73
N ALA A 163 1.51 -7.75 27.42
CA ALA A 163 0.72 -7.22 26.34
C ALA A 163 1.27 -7.66 24.97
N SER A 164 2.59 -7.70 24.79
CA SER A 164 3.22 -8.18 23.56
C SER A 164 2.95 -9.68 23.34
N LEU A 165 3.03 -10.49 24.39
CA LEU A 165 2.70 -11.91 24.31
C LEU A 165 1.23 -12.12 23.92
N LEU A 166 0.29 -11.38 24.54
CA LEU A 166 -1.12 -11.42 24.15
C LEU A 166 -1.34 -10.92 22.74
N GLY A 167 -0.60 -9.91 22.31
CA GLY A 167 -0.62 -9.38 20.94
C GLY A 167 -0.20 -10.43 19.91
N VAL A 168 0.86 -11.18 20.19
CA VAL A 168 1.31 -12.29 19.33
C VAL A 168 0.25 -13.39 19.27
N ILE A 169 -0.32 -13.80 20.38
CA ILE A 169 -1.41 -14.81 20.40
C ILE A 169 -2.60 -14.33 19.56
N ALA A 170 -3.00 -13.07 19.71
CA ALA A 170 -4.09 -12.49 18.94
C ALA A 170 -3.74 -12.40 17.43
N SER A 171 -2.49 -12.09 17.07
CA SER A 171 -2.06 -12.03 15.67
C SER A 171 -2.16 -13.40 14.99
N TYR A 172 -1.77 -14.49 15.66
CA TYR A 172 -1.93 -15.86 15.15
C TYR A 172 -3.40 -16.29 15.04
N GLY A 173 -4.31 -15.68 15.78
CA GLY A 173 -5.75 -15.87 15.61
C GLY A 173 -6.31 -15.21 14.34
N ILE A 174 -5.70 -14.11 13.88
CA ILE A 174 -6.14 -13.36 12.68
C ILE A 174 -5.39 -13.83 11.42
N LEU A 175 -4.15 -14.30 11.59
CA LEU A 175 -3.25 -14.67 10.51
C LEU A 175 -3.82 -15.70 9.51
N PRO A 176 -4.62 -16.73 9.91
CA PRO A 176 -5.20 -17.66 8.94
C PRO A 176 -6.09 -16.98 7.91
N SER A 177 -7.00 -16.09 8.33
CA SER A 177 -7.87 -15.37 7.41
C SER A 177 -7.10 -14.43 6.48
N LEU A 178 -6.05 -13.79 6.99
CA LEU A 178 -5.18 -12.93 6.18
C LEU A 178 -4.35 -13.78 5.21
N SER A 179 -3.83 -14.93 5.65
CA SER A 179 -3.06 -15.86 4.82
C SER A 179 -3.88 -16.39 3.65
N GLU A 180 -5.16 -16.72 3.85
CA GLU A 180 -6.06 -17.17 2.79
C GLU A 180 -6.21 -16.11 1.69
N LEU A 181 -6.43 -14.85 2.06
CA LEU A 181 -6.53 -13.74 1.11
C LEU A 181 -5.21 -13.50 0.36
N LEU A 182 -4.08 -13.57 1.06
CA LEU A 182 -2.77 -13.40 0.44
C LEU A 182 -2.42 -14.58 -0.48
N THR A 183 -2.88 -15.79 -0.16
CA THR A 183 -2.72 -16.98 -1.00
C THR A 183 -3.46 -16.81 -2.32
N LEU A 184 -4.68 -16.30 -2.31
CA LEU A 184 -5.43 -16.00 -3.54
C LEU A 184 -4.68 -14.99 -4.43
N GLN A 185 -4.01 -14.02 -3.82
CA GLN A 185 -3.23 -13.00 -4.52
C GLN A 185 -1.91 -13.52 -5.08
N ALA A 186 -1.15 -14.25 -4.27
CA ALA A 186 0.21 -14.69 -4.63
C ALA A 186 0.23 -15.97 -5.45
N GLY A 187 -0.82 -16.80 -5.35
CA GLY A 187 -0.91 -18.10 -6.00
C GLY A 187 -0.17 -19.22 -5.25
N PHE A 188 0.34 -18.95 -4.04
CA PHE A 188 0.97 -19.95 -3.17
C PHE A 188 0.64 -19.71 -1.70
N SER A 189 0.62 -20.77 -0.91
CA SER A 189 0.25 -20.67 0.51
C SER A 189 1.34 -20.04 1.36
N PHE A 190 0.92 -19.19 2.28
CA PHE A 190 1.80 -18.67 3.30
C PHE A 190 1.82 -19.62 4.50
N GLY A 191 2.97 -20.22 4.77
CA GLY A 191 3.13 -21.12 5.92
C GLY A 191 2.89 -20.39 7.24
N LEU A 192 1.94 -20.90 8.04
CA LEU A 192 1.58 -20.35 9.36
C LEU A 192 2.51 -20.85 10.46
N LEU A 193 3.77 -21.12 10.16
CA LEU A 193 4.74 -21.58 11.13
C LEU A 193 5.13 -20.43 12.09
N PHE A 194 5.25 -20.76 13.38
CA PHE A 194 5.69 -19.79 14.37
C PHE A 194 7.15 -19.40 14.15
N ASP A 195 7.38 -18.15 13.75
CA ASP A 195 8.72 -17.61 13.61
C ASP A 195 9.26 -17.14 14.98
N ILE A 196 9.93 -18.04 15.67
CA ILE A 196 10.53 -17.76 16.99
C ILE A 196 11.63 -16.69 16.91
N LYS A 197 12.36 -16.60 15.79
CA LYS A 197 13.43 -15.60 15.64
C LYS A 197 12.86 -14.21 15.45
N GLY A 198 11.87 -14.06 14.58
CA GLY A 198 11.13 -12.83 14.37
C GLY A 198 10.43 -12.36 15.65
N PHE A 199 9.76 -13.28 16.36
CA PHE A 199 9.15 -12.98 17.66
C PHE A 199 10.15 -12.42 18.67
N ILE A 200 11.28 -13.09 18.90
CA ILE A 200 12.31 -12.63 19.85
C ILE A 200 12.87 -11.27 19.43
N CYS A 201 13.10 -11.05 18.15
CA CYS A 201 13.61 -9.78 17.64
C CYS A 201 12.63 -8.63 17.93
N VAL A 202 11.36 -8.79 17.61
CA VAL A 202 10.31 -7.80 17.88
C VAL A 202 10.16 -7.54 19.37
N GLU A 203 10.18 -8.59 20.21
CA GLU A 203 10.07 -8.47 21.66
C GLU A 203 11.23 -7.65 22.25
N ILE A 204 12.47 -7.95 21.85
CA ILE A 204 13.66 -7.20 22.27
C ILE A 204 13.54 -5.72 21.89
N ILE A 205 13.11 -5.43 20.65
CA ILE A 205 12.95 -4.05 20.16
C ILE A 205 11.88 -3.32 20.99
N LEU A 206 10.71 -3.90 21.22
CA LEU A 206 9.63 -3.30 22.00
C LEU A 206 10.06 -3.03 23.44
N VAL A 207 10.63 -4.03 24.12
CA VAL A 207 11.13 -3.89 25.48
C VAL A 207 12.21 -2.82 25.58
N PHE A 208 13.13 -2.78 24.62
CA PHE A 208 14.18 -1.76 24.57
C PHE A 208 13.58 -0.35 24.43
N ILE A 209 12.69 -0.16 23.46
CA ILE A 209 12.05 1.14 23.22
C ILE A 209 11.29 1.59 24.47
N VAL A 210 10.42 0.75 25.04
CA VAL A 210 9.62 1.10 26.23
C VAL A 210 10.55 1.39 27.41
N THR A 211 11.62 0.60 27.61
CA THR A 211 12.58 0.82 28.69
C THR A 211 13.26 2.17 28.57
N VAL A 212 13.79 2.50 27.38
CA VAL A 212 14.50 3.77 27.14
C VAL A 212 13.60 4.96 27.41
N PHE A 213 12.38 4.95 26.87
CA PHE A 213 11.45 6.08 27.02
C PHE A 213 10.90 6.21 28.43
N THR A 214 10.58 5.08 29.09
CA THR A 214 10.10 5.03 30.47
C THR A 214 11.19 5.52 31.43
N TYR A 215 12.42 5.05 31.26
CA TYR A 215 13.56 5.50 32.02
C TYR A 215 13.84 7.00 31.81
N ALA A 216 13.83 7.47 30.56
CA ALA A 216 14.01 8.89 30.23
C ALA A 216 12.94 9.79 30.90
N ALA A 217 11.68 9.31 30.94
CA ALA A 217 10.60 10.02 31.64
C ALA A 217 10.81 10.03 33.15
N ALA A 218 11.22 8.90 33.74
CA ALA A 218 11.44 8.72 35.17
C ALA A 218 12.74 9.38 35.67
N LYS A 219 13.74 9.65 34.80
CA LYS A 219 15.02 10.28 35.17
C LYS A 219 14.87 11.58 35.98
N ARG A 220 13.73 12.26 35.83
CA ARG A 220 13.37 13.47 36.55
C ARG A 220 13.30 13.24 38.07
N ILE A 221 13.03 12.01 38.55
CA ILE A 221 13.00 11.63 39.96
C ILE A 221 14.36 11.88 40.63
N ARG A 222 15.48 11.74 39.92
CA ARG A 222 16.84 12.03 40.48
C ARG A 222 16.95 13.47 40.97
N LYS A 223 16.29 14.43 40.32
CA LYS A 223 16.36 15.87 40.64
C LYS A 223 15.38 16.30 41.74
N LEU A 224 14.52 15.40 42.25
CA LEU A 224 13.58 15.72 43.31
C LEU A 224 14.35 15.93 44.63
N GLN A 225 14.17 17.09 45.24
CA GLN A 225 14.68 17.37 46.60
C GLN A 225 13.63 16.93 47.63
N PRO A 226 13.99 16.11 48.64
CA PRO A 226 13.05 15.58 49.64
C PRO A 226 12.24 16.64 50.35
N ILE A 227 12.89 17.72 50.79
CA ILE A 227 12.24 18.83 51.55
C ILE A 227 11.17 19.53 50.68
N ASN A 228 11.47 19.82 49.43
CA ASN A 228 10.53 20.48 48.52
C ASN A 228 9.39 19.58 48.15
N ALA A 229 9.65 18.28 47.98
CA ALA A 229 8.63 17.29 47.67
C ALA A 229 7.66 17.10 48.86
N ILE A 230 8.13 16.98 50.10
CA ILE A 230 7.30 16.77 51.30
C ILE A 230 6.44 18.03 51.59
N ARG A 231 7.01 19.26 51.38
CA ARG A 231 6.25 20.50 51.54
C ARG A 231 5.16 20.71 50.50
N GLY A 232 5.04 19.82 49.52
CA GLY A 232 4.11 19.95 48.40
C GLY A 232 4.42 21.13 47.46
N ASN A 233 5.54 21.82 47.67
CA ASN A 233 6.07 22.81 46.76
C ASN A 233 6.81 22.04 45.63
N SER A 234 6.09 21.77 44.54
CA SER A 234 6.76 21.60 43.24
C SER A 234 7.65 22.81 43.05
N GLU A 235 8.98 22.58 42.88
CA GLU A 235 10.01 23.62 42.63
C GLU A 235 9.38 24.79 41.87
N GLY A 236 9.33 25.97 42.56
CA GLY A 236 8.78 27.19 42.06
C GLY A 236 7.73 26.96 40.96
N LYS A 237 6.47 26.94 41.32
CA LYS A 237 5.49 27.40 40.35
C LYS A 237 5.95 28.80 40.01
N ALA A 238 6.97 28.92 39.14
CA ALA A 238 7.28 30.15 38.46
C ALA A 238 5.92 30.70 38.07
N ILE A 239 5.59 31.89 38.55
CA ILE A 239 4.31 32.55 38.32
C ILE A 239 4.08 32.39 36.84
N LYS A 240 3.22 31.43 36.46
CA LYS A 240 2.96 31.14 35.05
C LYS A 240 2.42 32.46 34.52
N LYS A 241 3.11 33.04 33.56
CA LYS A 241 2.67 34.24 32.87
C LYS A 241 1.18 34.09 32.55
N ASN A 242 0.38 34.98 33.13
CA ASN A 242 -1.06 34.99 32.93
C ASN A 242 -1.31 35.54 31.52
N TYR A 243 -1.45 34.68 30.54
CA TYR A 243 -1.68 35.06 29.15
C TYR A 243 -3.08 35.68 28.94
N PHE A 244 -4.02 35.47 29.87
CA PHE A 244 -5.37 36.02 29.84
C PHE A 244 -5.76 36.52 31.23
N PRO A 245 -5.37 37.79 31.60
CA PRO A 245 -5.85 38.42 32.82
C PRO A 245 -7.34 38.72 32.66
N LEU A 246 -8.19 38.04 33.44
CA LEU A 246 -9.65 38.20 33.38
C LEU A 246 -10.09 39.61 33.82
N GLU A 247 -9.23 40.32 34.54
CA GLU A 247 -9.46 41.68 35.02
C GLU A 247 -9.41 42.72 33.89
N GLU A 248 -8.63 42.44 32.83
CA GLU A 248 -8.42 43.35 31.69
C GLU A 248 -9.20 42.97 30.44
N THR A 249 -9.80 41.75 30.40
CA THR A 249 -10.50 41.23 29.22
C THR A 249 -12.02 41.41 29.36
N HIS A 250 -12.61 42.04 28.35
CA HIS A 250 -14.05 42.24 28.25
C HIS A 250 -14.67 41.19 27.34
N GLY A 251 -15.77 40.55 27.77
CA GLY A 251 -16.45 39.53 26.94
C GLY A 251 -17.23 38.52 27.76
N ASN A 252 -17.70 37.46 27.09
CA ASN A 252 -18.43 36.40 27.75
C ASN A 252 -17.51 35.62 28.70
N ALA A 253 -17.78 35.72 30.02
CA ALA A 253 -16.96 35.11 31.07
C ALA A 253 -16.72 33.60 30.88
N LYS A 254 -17.70 32.85 30.30
CA LYS A 254 -17.58 31.42 30.03
C LYS A 254 -16.53 31.17 28.95
N LEU A 255 -16.53 31.95 27.87
CA LEU A 255 -15.58 31.82 26.76
C LEU A 255 -14.18 32.23 27.18
N LEU A 256 -14.05 33.31 27.95
CA LEU A 256 -12.77 33.76 28.51
C LEU A 256 -12.15 32.73 29.44
N LEU A 257 -12.95 32.03 30.26
CA LEU A 257 -12.51 30.93 31.10
C LEU A 257 -12.03 29.75 30.27
N VAL A 258 -12.70 29.40 29.19
CA VAL A 258 -12.27 28.33 28.25
C VAL A 258 -10.92 28.67 27.64
N LEU A 259 -10.72 29.90 27.14
CA LEU A 259 -9.45 30.36 26.57
C LEU A 259 -8.32 30.35 27.61
N LYS A 260 -8.59 30.86 28.81
CA LYS A 260 -7.63 30.82 29.92
C LYS A 260 -7.20 29.39 30.25
N LEU A 261 -8.15 28.44 30.28
CA LEU A 261 -7.88 27.03 30.53
C LEU A 261 -7.06 26.41 29.36
N MET A 262 -7.37 26.80 28.14
CA MET A 262 -6.64 26.32 26.95
C MET A 262 -5.15 26.69 27.04
N PHE A 263 -4.83 27.96 27.31
CA PHE A 263 -3.44 28.42 27.43
C PHE A 263 -2.75 27.92 28.71
N SER A 264 -3.48 27.76 29.80
CA SER A 264 -2.96 27.20 31.05
C SER A 264 -2.57 25.72 30.91
N ASN A 265 -3.24 24.95 30.04
CA ASN A 265 -3.04 23.53 29.80
C ASN A 265 -2.19 23.25 28.55
N GLY A 266 -1.29 24.14 28.15
CA GLY A 266 -0.55 24.07 26.89
C GLY A 266 0.13 22.71 26.63
N LYS A 267 0.63 22.00 27.67
CA LYS A 267 1.26 20.67 27.50
C LYS A 267 0.26 19.58 27.16
N GLN A 268 -0.93 19.59 27.78
CA GLN A 268 -2.01 18.65 27.50
C GLN A 268 -2.59 18.93 26.11
N ASN A 269 -2.79 20.22 25.78
CA ASN A 269 -3.27 20.61 24.46
C ASN A 269 -2.28 20.26 23.35
N ALA A 270 -0.97 20.41 23.58
CA ALA A 270 0.06 19.98 22.64
C ALA A 270 0.06 18.45 22.43
N LEU A 271 -0.15 17.68 23.49
CA LEU A 271 -0.29 16.23 23.39
C LEU A 271 -1.52 15.84 22.55
N LEU A 272 -2.68 16.42 22.90
CA LEU A 272 -3.93 16.18 22.16
C LEU A 272 -3.82 16.61 20.71
N PHE A 273 -3.23 17.77 20.45
CA PHE A 273 -2.95 18.23 19.10
C PHE A 273 -2.11 17.21 18.33
N GLY A 274 -0.98 16.77 18.88
CA GLY A 274 -0.09 15.83 18.22
C GLY A 274 -0.75 14.48 17.94
N VAL A 275 -1.47 13.92 18.93
CA VAL A 275 -2.19 12.67 18.75
C VAL A 275 -3.35 12.82 17.76
N SER A 276 -4.17 13.85 17.88
CA SER A 276 -5.28 14.11 16.94
C SER A 276 -4.77 14.32 15.51
N PHE A 277 -3.66 15.02 15.35
CA PHE A 277 -3.03 15.25 14.06
C PHE A 277 -2.63 13.94 13.38
N VAL A 278 -1.92 13.07 14.12
CA VAL A 278 -1.49 11.76 13.61
C VAL A 278 -2.69 10.86 13.31
N LEU A 279 -3.66 10.78 14.22
CA LEU A 279 -4.87 9.96 14.01
C LEU A 279 -5.68 10.43 12.80
N THR A 280 -5.75 11.75 12.56
CA THR A 280 -6.45 12.27 11.38
C THR A 280 -5.74 11.90 10.08
N ILE A 281 -4.40 11.91 10.05
CA ILE A 281 -3.64 11.43 8.88
C ILE A 281 -3.94 9.96 8.61
N LEU A 282 -3.98 9.11 9.66
CA LEU A 282 -4.30 7.70 9.51
C LEU A 282 -5.73 7.49 8.96
N ILE A 283 -6.71 8.22 9.47
CA ILE A 283 -8.09 8.16 8.98
C ILE A 283 -8.17 8.66 7.54
N ALA A 284 -7.48 9.75 7.20
CA ALA A 284 -7.45 10.29 5.85
C ALA A 284 -6.86 9.28 4.85
N PHE A 285 -5.75 8.63 5.23
CA PHE A 285 -5.15 7.58 4.41
C PHE A 285 -6.10 6.40 4.22
N ALA A 286 -6.69 5.87 5.30
CA ALA A 286 -7.66 4.78 5.22
C ALA A 286 -8.89 5.16 4.37
N SER A 287 -9.37 6.40 4.49
CA SER A 287 -10.49 6.90 3.69
C SER A 287 -10.12 7.04 2.21
N THR A 288 -8.89 7.42 1.90
CA THR A 288 -8.39 7.50 0.52
C THR A 288 -8.28 6.11 -0.10
N LEU A 289 -7.75 5.12 0.64
CA LEU A 289 -7.74 3.73 0.20
C LEU A 289 -9.17 3.21 -0.05
N PHE A 290 -10.07 3.42 0.91
CA PHE A 290 -11.47 3.01 0.78
C PHE A 290 -12.14 3.62 -0.46
N TYR A 291 -11.95 4.92 -0.66
CA TYR A 291 -12.55 5.63 -1.79
C TYR A 291 -12.03 5.13 -3.14
N ASN A 292 -10.71 4.99 -3.29
CA ASN A 292 -10.11 4.62 -4.58
C ASN A 292 -10.23 3.12 -4.90
N VAL A 293 -10.27 2.23 -3.90
CA VAL A 293 -10.33 0.78 -4.14
C VAL A 293 -11.75 0.25 -4.13
N ILE A 294 -12.65 0.85 -3.33
CA ILE A 294 -14.01 0.30 -3.12
C ILE A 294 -15.08 1.17 -3.78
N VAL A 295 -15.00 2.52 -3.62
CA VAL A 295 -16.05 3.42 -4.14
C VAL A 295 -15.82 3.75 -5.61
N LYS A 296 -14.55 3.95 -6.00
CA LYS A 296 -14.14 4.21 -7.39
C LYS A 296 -13.02 3.26 -7.80
N PRO A 297 -13.32 1.99 -8.00
CA PRO A 297 -12.32 0.96 -8.28
C PRO A 297 -11.52 1.22 -9.56
N ASN A 298 -12.11 1.86 -10.55
CA ASN A 298 -11.41 2.23 -11.78
C ASN A 298 -10.15 3.08 -11.51
N ASN A 299 -10.17 3.95 -10.49
CA ASN A 299 -8.98 4.71 -10.10
C ASN A 299 -7.82 3.82 -9.65
N PHE A 300 -8.14 2.69 -9.02
CA PHE A 300 -7.14 1.74 -8.56
C PHE A 300 -6.70 0.82 -9.69
N ILE A 301 -7.64 0.31 -10.46
CA ILE A 301 -7.35 -0.56 -11.61
C ILE A 301 -6.50 0.18 -12.64
N SER A 302 -6.79 1.44 -12.95
CA SER A 302 -5.97 2.25 -13.86
C SER A 302 -4.53 2.49 -13.35
N THR A 303 -4.27 2.28 -12.07
CA THR A 303 -2.90 2.32 -11.52
C THR A 303 -2.17 0.99 -11.72
N LEU A 304 -2.91 -0.12 -11.84
CA LEU A 304 -2.36 -1.47 -12.00
C LEU A 304 -2.32 -1.94 -13.45
N SER A 305 -3.22 -1.44 -14.29
CA SER A 305 -3.34 -1.85 -15.68
C SER A 305 -2.88 -0.73 -16.60
N GLU A 306 -2.16 -1.09 -17.63
CA GLU A 306 -1.65 -0.17 -18.63
C GLU A 306 -2.79 0.34 -19.51
N GLU A 307 -3.70 -0.54 -19.89
CA GLU A 307 -4.90 -0.23 -20.65
C GLU A 307 -6.06 -1.13 -20.19
N ILE A 308 -7.30 -0.69 -20.34
CA ILE A 308 -8.48 -1.37 -19.78
C ILE A 308 -9.56 -1.52 -20.85
N PRO A 309 -9.35 -2.36 -21.90
CA PRO A 309 -10.41 -2.71 -22.84
C PRO A 309 -11.41 -3.69 -22.18
N GLU A 310 -12.59 -3.85 -22.77
CA GLU A 310 -13.50 -4.92 -22.40
C GLU A 310 -13.02 -6.27 -22.93
N ILE A 311 -12.51 -6.31 -24.18
CA ILE A 311 -12.04 -7.54 -24.83
C ILE A 311 -10.69 -7.30 -25.48
N ILE A 312 -9.80 -8.30 -25.39
CA ILE A 312 -8.55 -8.35 -26.14
C ILE A 312 -8.64 -9.51 -27.13
N ILE A 313 -8.42 -9.22 -28.41
CA ILE A 313 -8.43 -10.22 -29.50
C ILE A 313 -7.02 -10.36 -30.05
N TYR A 314 -6.56 -11.58 -30.22
CA TYR A 314 -5.28 -11.91 -30.85
C TYR A 314 -5.55 -12.46 -32.26
N PRO A 315 -5.48 -11.62 -33.32
CA PRO A 315 -5.76 -12.05 -34.67
C PRO A 315 -4.63 -12.92 -35.25
N LYS A 316 -4.97 -13.77 -36.22
CA LYS A 316 -3.96 -14.38 -37.09
C LYS A 316 -3.52 -13.35 -38.13
N GLU A 317 -2.21 -13.28 -38.43
CA GLU A 317 -1.58 -12.27 -39.27
C GLU A 317 -2.35 -11.99 -40.57
N GLN A 318 -2.73 -13.02 -41.27
CA GLN A 318 -3.43 -12.94 -42.56
C GLN A 318 -4.84 -12.34 -42.47
N TYR A 319 -5.45 -12.29 -41.31
CA TYR A 319 -6.83 -11.82 -41.10
C TYR A 319 -6.91 -10.50 -40.31
N GLU A 320 -5.79 -10.00 -39.77
CA GLU A 320 -5.75 -8.81 -38.91
C GLU A 320 -6.45 -7.61 -39.52
N ALA A 321 -6.10 -7.25 -40.77
CA ALA A 321 -6.65 -6.07 -41.42
C ALA A 321 -8.16 -6.20 -41.75
N ALA A 322 -8.60 -7.40 -42.13
CA ALA A 322 -10.02 -7.65 -42.40
C ALA A 322 -10.84 -7.60 -41.12
N LEU A 323 -10.37 -8.28 -40.07
CA LEU A 323 -11.01 -8.30 -38.76
C LEU A 323 -11.11 -6.90 -38.16
N LEU A 324 -10.03 -6.09 -38.24
CA LEU A 324 -10.03 -4.72 -37.78
C LEU A 324 -11.11 -3.87 -38.50
N SER A 325 -11.21 -4.00 -39.82
CA SER A 325 -12.22 -3.27 -40.60
C SER A 325 -13.64 -3.65 -40.21
N ASP A 326 -13.89 -4.93 -40.00
CA ASP A 326 -15.20 -5.45 -39.60
C ASP A 326 -15.56 -4.95 -38.21
N LEU A 327 -14.66 -5.09 -37.22
CA LEU A 327 -14.89 -4.60 -35.88
C LEU A 327 -15.09 -3.08 -35.81
N GLN A 328 -14.37 -2.29 -36.62
CA GLN A 328 -14.55 -0.83 -36.67
C GLN A 328 -15.90 -0.40 -37.26
N SER A 329 -16.53 -1.27 -38.04
CA SER A 329 -17.85 -1.01 -38.63
C SER A 329 -19.03 -1.43 -37.74
N ASP A 330 -18.76 -2.15 -36.64
CA ASP A 330 -19.76 -2.66 -35.72
C ASP A 330 -20.29 -1.55 -34.81
N SER A 331 -21.60 -1.43 -34.72
CA SER A 331 -22.30 -0.41 -33.92
C SER A 331 -22.19 -0.65 -32.41
N GLU A 332 -21.88 -1.86 -31.97
CA GLU A 332 -21.70 -2.23 -30.57
C GLU A 332 -20.30 -1.87 -30.07
N ILE A 333 -19.36 -1.58 -30.97
CA ILE A 333 -18.01 -1.17 -30.66
C ILE A 333 -17.91 0.36 -30.61
N LYS A 334 -17.27 0.85 -29.57
CA LYS A 334 -16.94 2.26 -29.42
C LYS A 334 -15.62 2.62 -30.09
N THR A 335 -14.60 1.78 -29.90
CA THR A 335 -13.25 1.98 -30.44
C THR A 335 -12.51 0.64 -30.47
N VAL A 336 -11.64 0.47 -31.47
CA VAL A 336 -10.65 -0.61 -31.53
C VAL A 336 -9.28 0.02 -31.63
N LEU A 337 -8.35 -0.41 -30.76
CA LEU A 337 -6.97 0.03 -30.78
C LEU A 337 -6.03 -1.13 -31.13
N LYS A 338 -5.07 -0.89 -31.99
CA LYS A 338 -3.93 -1.78 -32.15
C LYS A 338 -2.96 -1.53 -30.99
N TYR A 339 -2.72 -2.57 -30.24
CA TYR A 339 -1.85 -2.51 -29.07
C TYR A 339 -0.97 -3.75 -29.02
N THR A 340 0.29 -3.59 -28.67
CA THR A 340 1.18 -4.73 -28.49
C THR A 340 2.09 -4.55 -27.29
N MET A 341 2.44 -5.66 -26.69
CA MET A 341 3.41 -5.71 -25.60
C MET A 341 4.64 -6.48 -26.05
N GLY A 342 5.79 -6.05 -25.57
CA GLY A 342 7.05 -6.73 -25.86
C GLY A 342 8.10 -6.41 -24.79
N THR A 343 9.35 -6.72 -25.11
CA THR A 343 10.46 -6.45 -24.20
C THR A 343 11.65 -5.93 -25.02
N VAL A 344 12.32 -4.92 -24.51
CA VAL A 344 13.62 -4.44 -25.03
C VAL A 344 14.61 -4.31 -23.89
N ASN A 345 15.89 -4.24 -24.21
CA ASN A 345 16.92 -4.00 -23.21
C ASN A 345 17.33 -2.53 -23.24
N ILE A 346 17.23 -1.86 -22.08
CA ILE A 346 17.74 -0.51 -21.87
C ILE A 346 18.77 -0.57 -20.73
N ASP A 347 20.03 -0.24 -21.01
CA ASP A 347 21.10 -0.33 -20.02
C ASP A 347 21.29 -1.73 -19.42
N ASP A 348 21.17 -2.76 -20.21
CA ASP A 348 21.19 -4.18 -19.80
C ASP A 348 20.04 -4.59 -18.84
N VAL A 349 19.02 -3.73 -18.72
CA VAL A 349 17.80 -4.04 -17.94
C VAL A 349 16.68 -4.38 -18.91
N PRO A 350 16.00 -5.52 -18.74
CA PRO A 350 14.80 -5.83 -19.51
C PRO A 350 13.67 -4.88 -19.15
N VAL A 351 13.15 -4.19 -20.16
CA VAL A 351 12.10 -3.18 -20.04
C VAL A 351 10.88 -3.63 -20.83
N THR A 352 9.72 -3.59 -20.22
CA THR A 352 8.47 -3.93 -20.90
C THR A 352 8.07 -2.80 -21.83
N VAL A 353 7.79 -3.15 -23.07
CA VAL A 353 7.31 -2.24 -24.12
C VAL A 353 5.80 -2.26 -24.16
N PHE A 354 5.21 -1.08 -24.26
CA PHE A 354 3.84 -0.86 -24.69
C PHE A 354 3.87 -0.07 -26.00
N ALA A 355 3.38 -0.67 -27.07
CA ALA A 355 3.29 0.01 -28.35
C ALA A 355 1.84 0.15 -28.80
N CYS A 356 1.45 1.37 -29.12
CA CYS A 356 0.09 1.72 -29.51
C CYS A 356 0.06 2.48 -30.84
N GLU A 357 -1.00 2.29 -31.61
CA GLU A 357 -1.22 3.03 -32.86
C GLU A 357 -1.52 4.52 -32.60
N ASP A 358 -2.26 4.81 -31.54
CA ASP A 358 -2.72 6.18 -31.25
C ASP A 358 -2.99 6.34 -29.74
N PHE A 359 -2.03 6.91 -29.03
CA PHE A 359 -2.14 7.16 -27.58
C PHE A 359 -3.22 8.20 -27.21
N SER A 360 -3.76 8.95 -28.16
CA SER A 360 -4.88 9.86 -27.87
C SER A 360 -6.20 9.13 -27.61
N LYS A 361 -6.29 7.85 -27.95
CA LYS A 361 -7.47 7.00 -27.81
C LYS A 361 -7.39 6.01 -26.66
N VAL A 362 -6.26 5.95 -25.95
CA VAL A 362 -6.12 5.07 -24.79
C VAL A 362 -7.07 5.49 -23.66
N SER A 363 -7.57 4.52 -22.93
CA SER A 363 -8.46 4.76 -21.79
C SER A 363 -7.68 5.14 -20.52
N ASN A 364 -6.40 4.75 -20.45
CA ASN A 364 -5.51 5.00 -19.33
C ASN A 364 -4.18 5.60 -19.81
N ASP A 365 -4.02 6.91 -19.64
CA ASP A 365 -2.79 7.61 -19.97
C ASP A 365 -1.77 7.44 -18.83
N LEU A 366 -0.67 6.76 -19.12
CA LEU A 366 0.41 6.51 -18.17
C LEU A 366 1.43 7.66 -18.11
N CYS A 367 1.41 8.58 -19.08
CA CYS A 367 2.36 9.68 -19.15
C CYS A 367 2.08 10.74 -18.08
N TYR A 368 3.02 10.93 -17.15
CA TYR A 368 2.88 11.92 -16.08
C TYR A 368 3.82 13.14 -16.25
N LEU A 369 4.74 13.06 -17.18
CA LEU A 369 5.67 14.16 -17.49
C LEU A 369 6.04 14.12 -18.97
N GLY A 370 5.84 15.20 -19.69
CA GLY A 370 6.06 15.27 -21.14
C GLY A 370 4.85 14.84 -21.94
N GLU A 371 5.04 14.15 -23.06
CA GLU A 371 4.01 13.70 -23.98
C GLU A 371 4.27 12.24 -24.40
N ASN A 372 3.19 11.53 -24.76
CA ASN A 372 3.29 10.17 -25.30
C ASN A 372 3.93 10.18 -26.70
N PRO A 373 4.64 9.10 -27.10
CA PRO A 373 5.29 9.02 -28.39
C PRO A 373 4.24 8.95 -29.52
N ASN A 374 4.36 9.84 -30.48
CA ASN A 374 3.50 9.89 -31.67
C ASN A 374 4.27 9.55 -32.96
N GLU A 375 5.53 9.94 -33.02
CA GLU A 375 6.38 9.73 -34.19
C GLU A 375 7.21 8.45 -34.04
N LYS A 376 7.69 7.94 -35.18
CA LYS A 376 8.49 6.70 -35.23
C LYS A 376 9.78 6.72 -34.40
N ASN A 377 10.37 7.89 -34.20
CA ASN A 377 11.64 8.10 -33.51
C ASN A 377 11.47 8.62 -32.09
N GLU A 378 10.29 8.50 -31.51
CA GLU A 378 9.95 8.94 -30.15
C GLU A 378 9.76 7.76 -29.21
N ILE A 379 10.08 8.02 -27.94
CA ILE A 379 9.89 7.06 -26.84
C ILE A 379 9.50 7.79 -25.56
N ALA A 380 8.59 7.20 -24.78
CA ALA A 380 8.40 7.59 -23.39
C ALA A 380 9.00 6.50 -22.48
N LEU A 381 9.83 6.91 -21.51
CA LEU A 381 10.51 6.00 -20.60
C LEU A 381 9.77 5.87 -19.27
N GLY A 382 9.87 4.73 -18.63
CA GLY A 382 9.33 4.51 -17.32
C GLY A 382 10.01 5.30 -16.21
N SER A 383 9.30 5.51 -15.11
CA SER A 383 9.76 6.31 -13.97
C SER A 383 11.08 5.82 -13.34
N ALA A 384 11.46 4.56 -13.56
CA ALA A 384 12.75 4.04 -13.12
C ALA A 384 13.95 4.74 -13.80
N PHE A 385 13.73 5.36 -14.97
CA PHE A 385 14.75 6.02 -15.77
C PHE A 385 14.79 7.56 -15.62
N GLU A 386 13.81 8.19 -14.96
CA GLU A 386 13.70 9.66 -14.80
C GLU A 386 14.96 10.29 -14.18
N GLY A 387 15.64 9.58 -13.27
CA GLY A 387 16.88 10.06 -12.65
C GLY A 387 18.12 9.99 -13.53
N LYS A 388 18.08 9.22 -14.62
CA LYS A 388 19.21 8.95 -15.52
C LYS A 388 19.11 9.73 -16.84
N TYR A 389 17.91 9.85 -17.38
CA TYR A 389 17.63 10.49 -18.67
C TYR A 389 16.75 11.73 -18.50
N LYS A 390 16.72 12.58 -19.54
CA LYS A 390 15.94 13.82 -19.56
C LYS A 390 15.09 13.91 -20.83
N LEU A 391 14.00 14.68 -20.74
CA LEU A 391 13.19 14.99 -21.92
C LEU A 391 14.02 15.67 -23.02
N GLY A 392 13.81 15.25 -24.27
CA GLY A 392 14.53 15.72 -25.45
C GLY A 392 15.91 15.08 -25.64
N GLU A 393 16.34 14.18 -24.75
CA GLU A 393 17.59 13.43 -24.89
C GLU A 393 17.40 12.27 -25.87
N GLN A 394 18.46 11.94 -26.63
CA GLN A 394 18.46 10.80 -27.55
C GLN A 394 18.97 9.56 -26.81
N ILE A 395 18.25 8.45 -27.00
CA ILE A 395 18.63 7.14 -26.46
C ILE A 395 18.76 6.15 -27.63
N GLU A 396 19.80 5.33 -27.59
CA GLU A 396 19.99 4.22 -28.53
C GLU A 396 19.47 2.93 -27.88
N ILE A 397 18.54 2.26 -28.56
CA ILE A 397 17.94 1.01 -28.10
C ILE A 397 18.28 -0.08 -29.11
N GLN A 398 18.79 -1.17 -28.59
CA GLN A 398 19.13 -2.36 -29.36
C GLN A 398 18.16 -3.51 -29.04
N ASN A 399 17.67 -4.14 -30.08
CA ASN A 399 16.91 -5.38 -30.00
C ASN A 399 17.47 -6.39 -31.02
N GLY A 400 18.17 -7.41 -30.54
CA GLY A 400 18.95 -8.30 -31.40
C GLY A 400 20.00 -7.54 -32.21
N ASP A 401 19.98 -7.70 -33.53
CA ASP A 401 20.88 -7.04 -34.46
C ASP A 401 20.44 -5.64 -34.91
N VAL A 402 19.24 -5.19 -34.48
CA VAL A 402 18.67 -3.90 -34.87
C VAL A 402 18.93 -2.88 -33.77
N SER A 403 19.47 -1.73 -34.14
CA SER A 403 19.68 -0.58 -33.26
C SER A 403 19.01 0.65 -33.84
N CYS A 404 18.22 1.35 -33.03
CA CYS A 404 17.54 2.58 -33.41
C CYS A 404 17.72 3.65 -32.34
N SER A 405 17.76 4.91 -32.78
CA SER A 405 17.85 6.08 -31.90
C SER A 405 16.47 6.72 -31.74
N TYR A 406 16.09 7.01 -30.50
CA TYR A 406 14.80 7.61 -30.14
C TYR A 406 15.00 8.86 -29.30
N GLU A 407 14.13 9.84 -29.51
CA GLU A 407 14.02 11.02 -28.65
C GLU A 407 13.05 10.75 -27.49
N ILE A 408 13.48 11.08 -26.28
CA ILE A 408 12.65 10.90 -25.08
C ILE A 408 11.63 12.04 -24.99
N THR A 409 10.37 11.76 -25.28
CA THR A 409 9.28 12.73 -25.27
C THR A 409 8.53 12.76 -23.97
N GLY A 410 8.53 11.68 -23.19
CA GLY A 410 7.80 11.58 -21.95
C GLY A 410 8.37 10.62 -20.93
N PHE A 411 7.78 10.69 -19.72
CA PHE A 411 7.98 9.70 -18.68
C PHE A 411 6.65 9.13 -18.24
N VAL A 412 6.58 7.79 -18.17
CA VAL A 412 5.39 7.01 -17.86
C VAL A 412 5.55 6.26 -16.54
N GLN A 413 4.43 5.99 -15.87
CA GLN A 413 4.43 5.23 -14.63
C GLN A 413 3.67 3.93 -14.77
N SER A 414 4.24 2.83 -14.28
CA SER A 414 3.56 1.56 -14.13
C SER A 414 3.98 0.91 -12.82
N VAL A 415 2.98 0.59 -12.00
CA VAL A 415 3.22 -0.05 -10.69
C VAL A 415 3.61 -1.50 -10.87
N ASN A 416 2.99 -2.21 -11.82
CA ASN A 416 3.22 -3.63 -12.05
C ASN A 416 4.66 -3.95 -12.46
N TYR A 417 5.30 -3.04 -13.19
CA TYR A 417 6.67 -3.20 -13.70
C TYR A 417 7.69 -2.36 -12.94
N GLN A 418 7.30 -1.76 -11.80
CA GLN A 418 8.17 -0.93 -10.96
C GLN A 418 8.84 0.22 -11.73
N GLY A 419 8.16 0.72 -12.74
CA GLY A 419 8.68 1.76 -13.61
C GLY A 419 9.66 1.29 -14.70
N ASN A 420 9.92 -0.02 -14.83
CA ASN A 420 10.72 -0.59 -15.93
C ASN A 420 9.84 -0.85 -17.16
N VAL A 421 9.31 0.21 -17.71
CA VAL A 421 8.45 0.20 -18.89
C VAL A 421 8.90 1.26 -19.89
N CYS A 422 8.48 1.13 -21.13
CA CYS A 422 8.59 2.18 -22.12
C CYS A 422 7.43 2.13 -23.09
N GLU A 423 7.07 3.27 -23.64
CA GLU A 423 6.04 3.39 -24.67
C GLU A 423 6.65 3.80 -26.00
N PHE A 424 6.14 3.20 -27.07
CA PHE A 424 6.48 3.50 -28.44
C PHE A 424 5.21 3.71 -29.28
N SER A 425 5.33 4.50 -30.34
CA SER A 425 4.37 4.36 -31.43
C SER A 425 4.50 2.96 -32.05
N MET A 426 3.43 2.43 -32.65
CA MET A 426 3.47 1.11 -33.28
C MET A 426 4.56 1.05 -34.37
N GLU A 427 4.73 2.12 -35.15
CA GLU A 427 5.78 2.22 -36.16
C GLU A 427 7.18 2.27 -35.58
N GLY A 428 7.34 2.95 -34.42
CA GLY A 428 8.61 3.01 -33.70
C GLY A 428 9.05 1.65 -33.19
N TYR A 429 8.13 0.92 -32.57
CA TYR A 429 8.41 -0.43 -32.09
C TYR A 429 8.65 -1.43 -33.21
N ALA A 430 7.89 -1.35 -34.32
CA ALA A 430 8.10 -2.20 -35.47
C ALA A 430 9.48 -2.01 -36.11
N ALA A 431 10.06 -0.81 -36.03
CA ALA A 431 11.39 -0.54 -36.55
C ALA A 431 12.53 -1.25 -35.77
N LEU A 432 12.28 -1.62 -34.52
CA LEU A 432 13.23 -2.37 -33.69
C LEU A 432 13.15 -3.90 -33.88
N ASN A 433 12.16 -4.37 -34.63
CA ASN A 433 11.93 -5.79 -34.79
C ASN A 433 12.22 -6.23 -36.23
N SER A 434 12.94 -7.34 -36.38
CA SER A 434 13.23 -7.94 -37.68
C SER A 434 12.03 -8.69 -38.27
N GLU A 435 11.09 -9.10 -37.44
CA GLU A 435 9.88 -9.82 -37.82
C GLU A 435 8.65 -8.92 -37.82
N THR A 436 7.63 -9.30 -38.60
CA THR A 436 6.34 -8.59 -38.60
C THR A 436 5.65 -8.75 -37.27
N ILE A 437 5.32 -7.62 -36.61
CA ILE A 437 4.54 -7.64 -35.38
C ILE A 437 3.05 -7.70 -35.73
N VAL A 438 2.36 -8.72 -35.24
CA VAL A 438 0.91 -8.79 -35.31
C VAL A 438 0.34 -8.19 -34.02
N PRO A 439 -0.27 -6.99 -34.08
CA PRO A 439 -0.79 -6.36 -32.88
C PRO A 439 -2.05 -7.07 -32.38
N SER A 440 -2.26 -7.04 -31.08
CA SER A 440 -3.53 -7.39 -30.47
C SER A 440 -4.54 -6.26 -30.72
N LEU A 441 -5.80 -6.62 -30.85
CA LEU A 441 -6.90 -5.67 -31.00
C LEU A 441 -7.57 -5.48 -29.64
N TYR A 442 -7.44 -4.29 -29.08
CA TYR A 442 -8.08 -3.88 -27.84
C TYR A 442 -9.42 -3.27 -28.18
N VAL A 443 -10.49 -3.97 -27.81
CA VAL A 443 -11.87 -3.64 -28.19
C VAL A 443 -12.57 -2.98 -27.02
N TYR A 444 -13.07 -1.76 -27.25
CA TYR A 444 -13.88 -1.00 -26.32
C TYR A 444 -15.33 -1.04 -26.80
N LEU A 445 -16.20 -1.57 -25.95
CA LEU A 445 -17.62 -1.72 -26.28
C LEU A 445 -18.43 -0.49 -25.85
N GLN A 446 -19.62 -0.37 -26.41
CA GLN A 446 -20.60 0.62 -25.95
C GLN A 446 -21.14 0.20 -24.57
N ASP A 447 -21.49 1.19 -23.73
CA ASP A 447 -21.95 0.97 -22.34
C ASP A 447 -23.20 0.04 -22.24
N TRP A 448 -23.93 -0.14 -23.33
CA TRP A 448 -25.14 -0.97 -23.39
C TRP A 448 -24.90 -2.38 -23.92
N THR A 449 -23.67 -2.71 -24.34
CA THR A 449 -23.33 -4.03 -24.90
C THR A 449 -23.00 -5.02 -23.79
N ASP A 450 -23.59 -6.22 -23.87
CA ASP A 450 -23.25 -7.33 -22.98
C ASP A 450 -21.97 -8.02 -23.48
N VAL A 451 -20.91 -7.94 -22.66
CA VAL A 451 -19.58 -8.41 -23.04
C VAL A 451 -19.53 -9.93 -23.19
N GLU A 452 -20.23 -10.70 -22.34
CA GLU A 452 -20.22 -12.18 -22.44
C GLU A 452 -20.91 -12.63 -23.73
N ARG A 453 -22.07 -12.06 -24.06
CA ARG A 453 -22.76 -12.32 -25.33
C ARG A 453 -21.88 -11.96 -26.53
N TYR A 454 -21.25 -10.78 -26.48
CA TYR A 454 -20.44 -10.29 -27.61
C TYR A 454 -19.19 -11.17 -27.85
N ILE A 455 -18.59 -11.72 -26.82
CA ILE A 455 -17.48 -12.69 -26.92
C ILE A 455 -17.95 -13.98 -27.62
N GLU A 456 -19.13 -14.48 -27.26
CA GLU A 456 -19.71 -15.66 -27.95
C GLU A 456 -19.96 -15.36 -29.43
N GLU A 457 -20.46 -14.18 -29.79
CA GLU A 457 -20.66 -13.76 -31.17
C GLU A 457 -19.34 -13.63 -31.96
N ILE A 458 -18.27 -13.13 -31.32
CA ILE A 458 -16.91 -13.10 -31.92
C ILE A 458 -16.42 -14.52 -32.17
N GLU A 459 -16.57 -15.42 -31.22
CA GLU A 459 -16.14 -16.83 -31.36
C GLU A 459 -16.87 -17.52 -32.50
N GLU A 460 -18.20 -17.36 -32.61
CA GLU A 460 -18.99 -17.93 -33.68
C GLU A 460 -18.64 -17.35 -35.08
N SER A 461 -18.36 -16.05 -35.14
CA SER A 461 -18.16 -15.34 -36.43
C SER A 461 -16.71 -15.38 -36.90
N TYR A 462 -15.75 -15.34 -35.97
CA TYR A 462 -14.34 -15.09 -36.26
C TYR A 462 -13.38 -16.12 -35.64
N GLY A 463 -13.87 -17.19 -34.96
CA GLY A 463 -13.03 -18.17 -34.26
C GLY A 463 -11.91 -18.76 -35.12
N ASP A 464 -12.17 -18.98 -36.43
CA ASP A 464 -11.16 -19.47 -37.37
C ASP A 464 -10.09 -18.41 -37.73
N THR A 465 -10.35 -17.13 -37.48
CA THR A 465 -9.49 -15.99 -37.87
C THR A 465 -8.63 -15.46 -36.72
N ILE A 466 -8.93 -15.86 -35.52
CA ILE A 466 -8.24 -15.45 -34.29
C ILE A 466 -7.43 -16.61 -33.70
N PHE A 467 -6.38 -16.28 -32.94
CA PHE A 467 -5.66 -17.25 -32.10
C PHE A 467 -6.35 -17.42 -30.76
N ASN A 468 -6.81 -16.29 -30.17
CA ASN A 468 -7.40 -16.26 -28.85
C ASN A 468 -8.17 -14.96 -28.66
N GLN A 469 -9.10 -14.97 -27.73
CA GLN A 469 -9.76 -13.77 -27.19
C GLN A 469 -9.83 -13.84 -25.67
N VAL A 470 -9.77 -12.70 -25.02
CA VAL A 470 -9.76 -12.61 -23.56
C VAL A 470 -10.85 -11.64 -23.12
N ASN A 471 -11.76 -12.10 -22.25
CA ASN A 471 -12.66 -11.23 -21.51
C ASN A 471 -11.87 -10.45 -20.46
N TYR A 472 -11.34 -9.29 -20.84
CA TYR A 472 -10.50 -8.48 -19.97
C TYR A 472 -11.32 -7.79 -18.88
N GLN A 473 -12.60 -7.45 -19.15
CA GLN A 473 -13.51 -6.92 -18.15
C GLN A 473 -13.68 -7.88 -16.98
N LYS A 474 -13.98 -9.15 -17.26
CA LYS A 474 -14.16 -10.17 -16.20
C LYS A 474 -12.89 -10.41 -15.38
N MET A 475 -11.75 -10.39 -16.05
CA MET A 475 -10.44 -10.49 -15.39
C MET A 475 -10.21 -9.29 -14.46
N THR A 476 -10.55 -8.10 -14.90
CA THR A 476 -10.43 -6.85 -14.13
C THR A 476 -11.39 -6.83 -12.95
N GLU A 477 -12.65 -7.25 -13.14
CA GLU A 477 -13.65 -7.37 -12.07
C GLU A 477 -13.20 -8.36 -10.98
N THR A 478 -12.69 -9.52 -11.37
CA THR A 478 -12.16 -10.53 -10.43
C THR A 478 -10.99 -9.96 -9.61
N THR A 479 -10.08 -9.27 -10.28
CA THR A 479 -8.94 -8.61 -9.65
C THR A 479 -9.42 -7.54 -8.66
N GLN A 480 -10.40 -6.74 -9.05
CA GLN A 480 -11.01 -5.70 -8.20
C GLN A 480 -11.69 -6.29 -6.96
N GLU A 481 -12.47 -7.35 -7.10
CA GLU A 481 -13.14 -8.00 -5.96
C GLU A 481 -12.11 -8.46 -4.92
N MET A 482 -11.02 -9.05 -5.37
CA MET A 482 -9.93 -9.52 -4.52
C MET A 482 -9.26 -8.35 -3.75
N TYR A 483 -8.87 -7.28 -4.44
CA TYR A 483 -8.25 -6.11 -3.82
C TYR A 483 -9.21 -5.37 -2.89
N SER A 484 -10.48 -5.31 -3.26
CA SER A 484 -11.55 -4.71 -2.46
C SER A 484 -11.74 -5.47 -1.13
N GLY A 485 -11.69 -6.80 -1.16
CA GLY A 485 -11.75 -7.64 0.05
C GLY A 485 -10.59 -7.35 1.01
N ILE A 486 -9.35 -7.37 0.52
CA ILE A 486 -8.15 -7.08 1.30
C ILE A 486 -8.20 -5.66 1.89
N THR A 487 -8.52 -4.68 1.05
CA THR A 487 -8.58 -3.27 1.45
C THR A 487 -9.65 -3.03 2.51
N SER A 488 -10.81 -3.68 2.41
CA SER A 488 -11.89 -3.57 3.39
C SER A 488 -11.43 -3.99 4.79
N ILE A 489 -10.72 -5.09 4.90
CA ILE A 489 -10.19 -5.57 6.19
C ILE A 489 -9.18 -4.57 6.75
N ILE A 490 -8.24 -4.09 5.94
CA ILE A 490 -7.23 -3.10 6.36
C ILE A 490 -7.91 -1.84 6.89
N VAL A 491 -8.85 -1.30 6.14
CA VAL A 491 -9.59 -0.08 6.49
C VAL A 491 -10.34 -0.25 7.80
N ILE A 492 -11.07 -1.37 7.98
CA ILE A 492 -11.79 -1.66 9.22
C ILE A 492 -10.83 -1.73 10.41
N VAL A 493 -9.71 -2.44 10.28
CA VAL A 493 -8.70 -2.54 11.34
C VAL A 493 -8.15 -1.16 11.71
N ILE A 494 -7.82 -0.33 10.73
CA ILE A 494 -7.33 1.03 10.96
C ILE A 494 -8.37 1.87 11.70
N PHE A 495 -9.63 1.86 11.28
CA PHE A 495 -10.69 2.62 11.94
C PHE A 495 -10.91 2.16 13.39
N VAL A 496 -11.00 0.87 13.63
CA VAL A 496 -11.17 0.31 14.98
C VAL A 496 -10.01 0.72 15.89
N LEU A 497 -8.77 0.52 15.44
CA LEU A 497 -7.59 0.90 16.22
C LEU A 497 -7.54 2.41 16.49
N THR A 498 -7.85 3.22 15.49
CA THR A 498 -7.86 4.69 15.63
C THR A 498 -8.89 5.14 16.66
N ILE A 499 -10.09 4.58 16.63
CA ILE A 499 -11.15 4.87 17.62
C ILE A 499 -10.69 4.47 19.03
N LEU A 500 -10.13 3.26 19.18
CA LEU A 500 -9.63 2.79 20.48
C LEU A 500 -8.54 3.71 21.03
N ILE A 501 -7.57 4.09 20.21
CA ILE A 501 -6.50 5.01 20.61
C ILE A 501 -7.07 6.38 21.02
N ALA A 502 -8.00 6.93 20.23
CA ALA A 502 -8.63 8.21 20.53
C ALA A 502 -9.36 8.16 21.89
N LEU A 503 -10.13 7.09 22.16
CA LEU A 503 -10.82 6.89 23.43
C LEU A 503 -9.84 6.78 24.60
N PHE A 504 -8.76 6.03 24.46
CA PHE A 504 -7.72 5.90 25.48
C PHE A 504 -7.03 7.23 25.78
N VAL A 505 -6.67 7.99 24.75
CA VAL A 505 -6.03 9.30 24.91
C VAL A 505 -6.94 10.25 25.65
N LEU A 506 -8.21 10.35 25.22
CA LEU A 506 -9.21 11.20 25.88
C LEU A 506 -9.40 10.81 27.35
N TYR A 507 -9.53 9.50 27.63
CA TYR A 507 -9.66 9.01 29.00
C TYR A 507 -8.45 9.44 29.88
N ILE A 508 -7.23 9.22 29.41
CA ILE A 508 -6.00 9.56 30.15
C ILE A 508 -5.91 11.07 30.39
N VAL A 509 -6.20 11.88 29.39
CA VAL A 509 -6.11 13.35 29.50
C VAL A 509 -7.17 13.87 30.46
N ILE A 510 -8.42 13.44 30.33
CA ILE A 510 -9.51 13.86 31.22
C ILE A 510 -9.24 13.43 32.66
N LYS A 511 -8.85 12.17 32.90
CA LYS A 511 -8.50 11.66 34.22
C LYS A 511 -7.38 12.50 34.88
N THR A 512 -6.33 12.78 34.11
CA THR A 512 -5.21 13.58 34.59
C THR A 512 -5.64 14.99 35.01
N LEU A 513 -6.48 15.62 34.22
CA LEU A 513 -6.98 16.96 34.53
C LEU A 513 -7.87 16.99 35.77
N LEU A 514 -8.77 16.01 35.90
CA LEU A 514 -9.63 15.90 37.08
C LEU A 514 -8.79 15.77 38.35
N VAL A 515 -7.71 14.99 38.31
CA VAL A 515 -6.79 14.85 39.46
C VAL A 515 -6.01 16.13 39.72
N GLN A 516 -5.39 16.73 38.70
CA GLN A 516 -4.58 17.94 38.86
C GLN A 516 -5.36 19.18 39.30
N ARG A 517 -6.64 19.25 38.93
CA ARG A 517 -7.51 20.41 39.23
C ARG A 517 -8.62 20.11 40.25
N LYS A 518 -8.47 19.01 41.00
CA LYS A 518 -9.47 18.62 41.99
C LYS A 518 -9.88 19.76 42.94
N GLN A 519 -8.92 20.56 43.41
CA GLN A 519 -9.17 21.68 44.29
C GLN A 519 -9.91 22.80 43.57
N GLU A 520 -9.49 23.21 42.36
CA GLU A 520 -10.14 24.26 41.56
C GLU A 520 -11.59 23.86 41.22
N LEU A 521 -11.79 22.61 40.79
CA LEU A 521 -13.12 22.10 40.48
C LEU A 521 -14.03 22.02 41.72
N GLY A 522 -13.43 21.72 42.89
CA GLY A 522 -14.15 21.76 44.17
C GLY A 522 -14.60 23.17 44.52
N ILE A 523 -13.76 24.19 44.32
CA ILE A 523 -14.11 25.61 44.53
C ILE A 523 -15.23 26.05 43.58
N TYR A 524 -15.16 25.71 42.29
CA TYR A 524 -16.23 26.05 41.36
C TYR A 524 -17.56 25.39 41.74
N LYS A 525 -17.50 24.16 42.22
CA LYS A 525 -18.69 23.46 42.73
C LYS A 525 -19.27 24.12 43.97
N ALA A 526 -18.42 24.61 44.88
CA ALA A 526 -18.85 25.31 46.08
C ALA A 526 -19.49 26.68 45.74
N ILE A 527 -19.11 27.32 44.65
CA ILE A 527 -19.67 28.58 44.15
C ILE A 527 -20.97 28.36 43.35
N GLY A 528 -21.39 27.06 43.14
CA GLY A 528 -22.67 26.73 42.52
C GLY A 528 -22.61 26.30 41.06
N TYR A 529 -21.41 26.01 40.51
CA TYR A 529 -21.30 25.44 39.15
C TYR A 529 -21.85 24.01 39.10
N SER A 530 -22.70 23.76 38.12
CA SER A 530 -23.22 22.41 37.87
C SER A 530 -22.14 21.50 37.27
N ASN A 531 -22.27 20.16 37.42
CA ASN A 531 -21.36 19.20 36.80
C ASN A 531 -21.29 19.38 35.29
N TRP A 532 -22.44 19.66 34.66
CA TRP A 532 -22.53 19.89 33.22
C TRP A 532 -21.71 21.12 32.75
N GLN A 533 -21.84 22.20 33.50
CA GLN A 533 -21.06 23.43 33.19
C GLN A 533 -19.56 23.22 33.31
N LEU A 534 -19.09 22.46 34.31
CA LEU A 534 -17.69 22.10 34.46
C LEU A 534 -17.22 21.16 33.34
N MET A 535 -18.06 20.20 32.93
CA MET A 535 -17.74 19.32 31.79
C MET A 535 -17.61 20.10 30.49
N VAL A 536 -18.58 20.97 30.16
CA VAL A 536 -18.56 21.79 28.95
C VAL A 536 -17.34 22.72 28.93
N GLN A 537 -16.98 23.28 30.07
CA GLN A 537 -15.81 24.14 30.20
C GLN A 537 -14.48 23.39 29.98
N LEU A 538 -14.38 22.16 30.53
CA LEU A 538 -13.23 21.30 30.31
C LEU A 538 -13.14 20.86 28.84
N MET A 539 -14.24 20.38 28.26
CA MET A 539 -14.29 19.97 26.85
C MET A 539 -13.92 21.14 25.93
N GLY A 540 -14.46 22.34 26.18
CA GLY A 540 -14.17 23.54 25.41
C GLY A 540 -12.70 23.95 25.43
N SER A 541 -11.95 23.61 26.49
CA SER A 541 -10.52 23.95 26.58
C SER A 541 -9.63 23.08 25.67
N PHE A 542 -10.14 21.91 25.16
CA PHE A 542 -9.39 21.00 24.29
C PHE A 542 -9.86 21.03 22.83
N LEU A 543 -11.13 21.40 22.62
CA LEU A 543 -11.74 21.41 21.30
C LEU A 543 -10.91 22.24 20.27
N PRO A 544 -10.40 23.44 20.57
CA PRO A 544 -9.64 24.22 19.61
C PRO A 544 -8.36 23.55 19.15
N SER A 545 -7.63 22.86 20.05
CA SER A 545 -6.40 22.17 19.69
C SER A 545 -6.67 20.95 18.80
N SER A 546 -7.73 20.19 19.07
CA SER A 546 -8.12 19.05 18.24
C SER A 546 -8.66 19.51 16.88
N VAL A 547 -9.49 20.55 16.82
CA VAL A 547 -9.99 21.11 15.55
C VAL A 547 -8.83 21.65 14.70
N LEU A 548 -7.87 22.35 15.30
CA LEU A 548 -6.70 22.83 14.58
C LEU A 548 -5.85 21.68 14.02
N ALA A 549 -5.71 20.60 14.79
CA ALA A 549 -5.00 19.41 14.33
C ALA A 549 -5.68 18.78 13.11
N VAL A 550 -7.00 18.63 13.14
CA VAL A 550 -7.80 18.10 12.02
C VAL A 550 -7.68 18.98 10.79
N LEU A 551 -7.83 20.30 10.93
CA LEU A 551 -7.73 21.24 9.81
C LEU A 551 -6.34 21.23 9.15
N LEU A 552 -5.27 21.21 9.95
CA LEU A 552 -3.90 21.18 9.42
C LEU A 552 -3.57 19.85 8.75
N SER A 553 -3.97 18.73 9.34
CA SER A 553 -3.73 17.40 8.74
C SER A 553 -4.53 17.21 7.44
N SER A 554 -5.78 17.67 7.39
CA SER A 554 -6.59 17.65 6.17
C SER A 554 -6.03 18.56 5.08
N GLY A 555 -5.52 19.75 5.48
CA GLY A 555 -4.87 20.69 4.56
C GLY A 555 -3.60 20.11 3.92
N LEU A 556 -2.78 19.36 4.67
CA LEU A 556 -1.61 18.68 4.14
C LEU A 556 -1.99 17.61 3.09
N GLY A 557 -3.07 16.88 3.33
CA GLY A 557 -3.59 15.90 2.37
C GLY A 557 -4.06 16.53 1.05
N LEU A 558 -4.57 17.78 1.09
CA LEU A 558 -4.95 18.52 -0.11
C LEU A 558 -3.74 19.05 -0.89
N ILE A 559 -2.69 19.50 -0.19
CA ILE A 559 -1.46 20.03 -0.82
C ILE A 559 -0.65 18.91 -1.48
N SER A 560 -0.69 17.69 -0.95
CA SER A 560 -0.01 16.54 -1.56
C SER A 560 -0.67 16.06 -2.86
N ARG A 561 -1.91 16.45 -3.14
CA ARG A 561 -2.49 16.32 -4.48
C ARG A 561 -1.85 17.40 -5.36
N ARG A 562 -0.74 17.08 -6.01
CA ARG A 562 -0.34 17.87 -7.18
C ARG A 562 -1.50 17.78 -8.16
N PRO A 563 -2.02 18.89 -8.72
CA PRO A 563 -2.91 18.79 -9.84
C PRO A 563 -2.12 18.07 -10.94
N SER A 564 -2.61 16.90 -11.36
CA SER A 564 -2.32 16.36 -12.68
C SER A 564 -2.86 17.41 -13.65
N GLY A 565 -2.01 18.33 -14.06
CA GLY A 565 -2.25 19.29 -15.10
C GLY A 565 -1.88 18.70 -16.41
#